data_9f2d42a8ec3d900a64a98f10bf14c1c1
#
_entry.id   9f2d42a8ec3d900a64a98f10bf14c1c1
#
_cell.length_a   1.000
_cell.length_b   1.000
_cell.length_c   1.000
_cell.angle_alpha   90.00
_cell.angle_beta   90.00
_cell.angle_gamma   90.00
#
_symmetry.space_group_name_H-M   'P 1'
#
loop_
_entity.id
_entity.type
_entity.pdbx_description
1 polymer ?
#
loop_
_entity_poly.entity_id
_entity_poly.type
_entity_poly.pdbx_seq_one_letter_code
_entity_poly.pdbx_strand_id
1 'polypeptide(L)'
;MRLVILSAVFLFSYFSNLFSQNILQSVNPETQGISSGRLKQVDANINQWIKEGQLNGATAIILRNGKIVYHKALGFSSENVPMKTDNIFRIASMTKPIISVAAMMLYEEGKFLLTDPISKFIPEFKNPVVLDKYNAADTTYTTVPAKREIIMRDILSQTSGIGYAQIGSATTNAIYYKNKINGGIGTPYSTLKDVITKLGKLPLFVQPGEEFYYGLNTDVLGYLIEVISGMPLDKYLQQKIFQPLGMKDTYFFLPKEKQARLVSLYSQGNNKMSIQDSLINLNGTFSRDFPKTINGTYFSGGAGLSSTAYDYALFGQMLLNGGELNGKRILSPATIQIIVSNQIGELLMWGDANKTRRFGLGFGILTEYAERTLMIPAGSYGWDGMFASHYWTDPKNKMVVVFMRNIWPTEHWDYGDRIKPLIYQALK
;
A
#
# COMPACT_ATOMS: atom_id res chain seq x y z
N MET A 1 30.58 15.60 -72.33
CA MET A 1 30.49 14.34 -71.59
C MET A 1 30.55 14.66 -70.09
N ARG A 2 29.39 14.74 -69.42
CA ARG A 2 29.32 14.97 -67.96
C ARG A 2 28.90 13.66 -67.29
N LEU A 3 29.81 13.17 -66.50
CA LEU A 3 29.54 11.99 -65.66
C LEU A 3 28.65 12.38 -64.48
N VAL A 4 27.48 11.73 -64.34
CA VAL A 4 26.60 11.83 -63.16
C VAL A 4 26.93 10.65 -62.27
N ILE A 5 27.46 10.90 -61.09
CA ILE A 5 27.70 9.91 -60.08
C ILE A 5 26.43 9.83 -59.22
N LEU A 6 25.69 8.71 -59.29
CA LEU A 6 24.59 8.40 -58.38
C LEU A 6 25.16 7.80 -57.08
N SER A 7 25.06 8.56 -55.99
CA SER A 7 25.35 8.04 -54.66
C SER A 7 24.09 7.40 -54.09
N ALA A 8 24.06 6.07 -53.98
CA ALA A 8 23.03 5.32 -53.29
C ALA A 8 23.28 5.39 -51.77
N VAL A 9 22.43 6.10 -51.04
CA VAL A 9 22.42 6.13 -49.59
C VAL A 9 21.62 4.91 -49.11
N PHE A 10 22.32 3.91 -48.58
CA PHE A 10 21.70 2.78 -47.85
C PHE A 10 21.29 3.25 -46.46
N LEU A 11 20.00 3.52 -46.25
CA LEU A 11 19.38 3.68 -44.94
C LEU A 11 19.23 2.29 -44.31
N PHE A 12 20.14 1.92 -43.44
CA PHE A 12 19.96 0.81 -42.51
C PHE A 12 18.98 1.25 -41.42
N SER A 13 17.70 0.92 -41.59
CA SER A 13 16.71 1.00 -40.51
C SER A 13 16.98 -0.13 -39.52
N TYR A 14 17.65 0.18 -38.41
CA TYR A 14 17.70 -0.67 -37.25
C TYR A 14 16.29 -0.72 -36.64
N PHE A 15 15.51 -1.71 -37.00
CA PHE A 15 14.36 -2.16 -36.18
C PHE A 15 14.94 -2.83 -34.94
N SER A 16 15.20 -2.05 -33.90
CA SER A 16 15.35 -2.61 -32.55
C SER A 16 14.02 -3.20 -32.13
N ASN A 17 13.89 -4.52 -32.20
CA ASN A 17 12.85 -5.26 -31.51
C ASN A 17 13.02 -5.00 -29.99
N LEU A 18 12.36 -3.97 -29.49
CA LEU A 18 12.14 -3.75 -28.07
C LEU A 18 11.18 -4.83 -27.59
N PHE A 19 11.65 -6.07 -27.46
CA PHE A 19 11.05 -6.99 -26.53
C PHE A 19 11.17 -6.33 -25.16
N SER A 20 10.05 -5.95 -24.58
CA SER A 20 9.97 -5.52 -23.18
C SER A 20 10.52 -6.66 -22.32
N GLN A 21 11.82 -6.66 -22.07
CA GLN A 21 12.40 -7.59 -21.10
C GLN A 21 11.73 -7.32 -19.75
N ASN A 22 11.27 -8.39 -19.11
CA ASN A 22 10.79 -8.29 -17.75
C ASN A 22 11.92 -7.71 -16.89
N ILE A 23 11.63 -6.62 -16.19
CA ILE A 23 12.60 -5.92 -15.33
C ILE A 23 13.15 -6.89 -14.27
N LEU A 24 12.28 -7.75 -13.72
CA LEU A 24 12.65 -8.82 -12.80
C LEU A 24 12.71 -10.15 -13.55
N GLN A 25 13.84 -10.84 -13.46
CA GLN A 25 14.08 -12.12 -14.12
C GLN A 25 13.89 -13.28 -13.16
N SER A 26 13.18 -14.32 -13.61
CA SER A 26 13.09 -15.60 -12.88
C SER A 26 14.37 -16.41 -13.06
N VAL A 27 14.86 -16.97 -11.96
CA VAL A 27 16.07 -17.81 -11.92
C VAL A 27 15.83 -19.05 -11.09
N ASN A 28 16.72 -20.03 -11.23
CA ASN A 28 16.74 -21.18 -10.32
C ASN A 28 17.03 -20.68 -8.89
N PRO A 29 16.17 -20.95 -7.88
CA PRO A 29 16.33 -20.49 -6.50
C PRO A 29 17.68 -20.84 -5.89
N GLU A 30 18.24 -22.00 -6.22
CA GLU A 30 19.55 -22.47 -5.73
C GLU A 30 20.68 -21.49 -6.06
N THR A 31 20.61 -20.81 -7.20
CA THR A 31 21.62 -19.80 -7.62
C THR A 31 21.59 -18.56 -6.73
N GLN A 32 20.50 -18.38 -5.99
CA GLN A 32 20.33 -17.27 -5.04
C GLN A 32 20.41 -17.76 -3.58
N GLY A 33 20.90 -18.97 -3.32
CA GLY A 33 21.00 -19.51 -1.96
C GLY A 33 19.63 -19.79 -1.32
N ILE A 34 18.63 -20.14 -2.12
CA ILE A 34 17.30 -20.57 -1.68
C ILE A 34 17.10 -22.02 -2.09
N SER A 35 16.56 -22.84 -1.20
CA SER A 35 16.21 -24.23 -1.50
C SER A 35 14.84 -24.30 -2.17
N SER A 36 14.81 -24.67 -3.46
CA SER A 36 13.54 -24.91 -4.18
C SER A 36 12.75 -26.06 -3.57
N GLY A 37 13.44 -27.07 -3.04
CA GLY A 37 12.82 -28.19 -2.33
C GLY A 37 12.07 -27.73 -1.08
N ARG A 38 12.65 -26.82 -0.28
CA ARG A 38 12.01 -26.25 0.91
C ARG A 38 10.91 -25.26 0.58
N LEU A 39 11.02 -24.50 -0.52
CA LEU A 39 9.94 -23.61 -1.00
C LEU A 39 8.64 -24.37 -1.34
N LYS A 40 8.71 -25.69 -1.61
CA LYS A 40 7.48 -26.51 -1.77
C LYS A 40 6.59 -26.53 -0.54
N GLN A 41 7.12 -26.20 0.65
CA GLN A 41 6.30 -26.05 1.85
C GLN A 41 5.36 -24.85 1.76
N VAL A 42 5.72 -23.78 1.03
CA VAL A 42 4.84 -22.66 0.74
C VAL A 42 3.63 -23.15 -0.07
N ASP A 43 3.89 -23.94 -1.15
CA ASP A 43 2.82 -24.51 -1.99
C ASP A 43 1.92 -25.44 -1.17
N ALA A 44 2.53 -26.33 -0.38
CA ALA A 44 1.80 -27.33 0.39
C ALA A 44 0.85 -26.68 1.42
N ASN A 45 1.33 -25.65 2.14
CA ASN A 45 0.52 -24.97 3.14
C ASN A 45 -0.60 -24.14 2.49
N ILE A 46 -0.32 -23.37 1.43
CA ILE A 46 -1.37 -22.61 0.73
C ILE A 46 -2.45 -23.59 0.18
N ASN A 47 -2.06 -24.69 -0.44
CA ASN A 47 -3.01 -25.69 -0.94
C ASN A 47 -3.81 -26.35 0.20
N GLN A 48 -3.19 -26.58 1.37
CA GLN A 48 -3.90 -27.11 2.53
C GLN A 48 -4.94 -26.11 3.03
N TRP A 49 -4.62 -24.83 3.16
CA TRP A 49 -5.56 -23.78 3.55
C TRP A 49 -6.73 -23.65 2.56
N ILE A 50 -6.47 -23.82 1.25
CA ILE A 50 -7.53 -23.84 0.22
C ILE A 50 -8.42 -25.07 0.41
N LYS A 51 -7.84 -26.25 0.60
CA LYS A 51 -8.58 -27.50 0.81
C LYS A 51 -9.45 -27.47 2.07
N GLU A 52 -9.00 -26.78 3.11
CA GLU A 52 -9.74 -26.60 4.36
C GLU A 52 -10.80 -25.49 4.29
N GLY A 53 -10.95 -24.83 3.14
CA GLY A 53 -11.92 -23.74 2.97
C GLY A 53 -11.55 -22.44 3.70
N GLN A 54 -10.28 -22.29 4.09
CA GLN A 54 -9.76 -21.14 4.81
C GLN A 54 -9.20 -20.06 3.88
N LEU A 55 -8.97 -20.41 2.61
CA LEU A 55 -8.46 -19.54 1.57
C LEU A 55 -9.06 -19.97 0.22
N ASN A 56 -9.50 -19.02 -0.61
CA ASN A 56 -9.95 -19.33 -1.97
C ASN A 56 -8.78 -19.44 -2.97
N GLY A 57 -7.76 -18.64 -2.76
CA GLY A 57 -6.57 -18.60 -3.59
C GLY A 57 -5.64 -17.45 -3.21
N ALA A 58 -4.41 -17.54 -3.70
CA ALA A 58 -3.39 -16.54 -3.46
C ALA A 58 -2.38 -16.44 -4.61
N THR A 59 -1.73 -15.31 -4.69
CA THR A 59 -0.51 -15.12 -5.49
C THR A 59 0.62 -14.73 -4.56
N ALA A 60 1.77 -15.38 -4.69
CA ALA A 60 2.96 -15.03 -3.94
C ALA A 60 4.17 -14.87 -4.86
N ILE A 61 4.96 -13.83 -4.63
CA ILE A 61 6.24 -13.60 -5.30
C ILE A 61 7.34 -13.37 -4.26
N ILE A 62 8.48 -13.99 -4.45
CA ILE A 62 9.65 -13.83 -3.62
C ILE A 62 10.83 -13.45 -4.52
N LEU A 63 11.43 -12.31 -4.21
CA LEU A 63 12.68 -11.88 -4.81
C LEU A 63 13.82 -12.10 -3.84
N ARG A 64 14.99 -12.46 -4.36
CA ARG A 64 16.27 -12.42 -3.65
C ARG A 64 17.36 -11.90 -4.59
N ASN A 65 18.17 -10.96 -4.08
CA ASN A 65 19.23 -10.29 -4.87
C ASN A 65 18.71 -9.71 -6.21
N GLY A 66 17.48 -9.18 -6.23
CA GLY A 66 16.86 -8.61 -7.44
C GLY A 66 16.36 -9.67 -8.46
N LYS A 67 16.34 -10.96 -8.11
CA LYS A 67 15.86 -12.04 -8.97
C LYS A 67 14.63 -12.71 -8.39
N ILE A 68 13.69 -13.11 -9.26
CA ILE A 68 12.51 -13.90 -8.86
C ILE A 68 12.96 -15.33 -8.58
N VAL A 69 12.83 -15.77 -7.34
CA VAL A 69 13.12 -17.15 -6.89
C VAL A 69 11.84 -17.94 -6.67
N TYR A 70 10.70 -17.27 -6.60
CA TYR A 70 9.38 -17.90 -6.50
C TYR A 70 8.33 -16.91 -7.04
N HIS A 71 7.45 -17.37 -7.93
CA HIS A 71 6.27 -16.60 -8.37
C HIS A 71 5.18 -17.59 -8.78
N LYS A 72 4.17 -17.76 -7.92
CA LYS A 72 3.09 -18.71 -8.14
C LYS A 72 1.73 -18.13 -7.78
N ALA A 73 0.73 -18.70 -8.44
CA ALA A 73 -0.68 -18.50 -8.18
C ALA A 73 -1.29 -19.87 -7.85
N LEU A 74 -2.05 -19.94 -6.76
CA LEU A 74 -2.66 -21.16 -6.25
C LEU A 74 -4.13 -20.92 -5.94
N GLY A 75 -4.99 -21.92 -6.20
CA GLY A 75 -6.43 -21.82 -5.99
C GLY A 75 -7.16 -21.03 -7.06
N PHE A 76 -8.16 -20.25 -6.67
CA PHE A 76 -9.12 -19.61 -7.56
C PHE A 76 -9.20 -18.11 -7.37
N SER A 77 -9.31 -17.36 -8.48
CA SER A 77 -9.50 -15.90 -8.49
C SER A 77 -10.97 -15.49 -8.36
N SER A 78 -11.87 -16.37 -8.80
CA SER A 78 -13.32 -16.29 -8.70
C SER A 78 -13.88 -17.69 -8.63
N GLU A 79 -15.19 -17.86 -8.58
CA GLU A 79 -15.83 -19.17 -8.60
C GLU A 79 -15.38 -19.97 -9.83
N ASN A 80 -14.72 -21.11 -9.58
CA ASN A 80 -14.19 -22.02 -10.60
C ASN A 80 -13.21 -21.41 -11.63
N VAL A 81 -12.70 -20.19 -11.40
CA VAL A 81 -11.71 -19.55 -12.26
C VAL A 81 -10.33 -19.67 -11.62
N PRO A 82 -9.39 -20.42 -12.23
CA PRO A 82 -8.06 -20.59 -11.67
C PRO A 82 -7.34 -19.26 -11.42
N MET A 83 -6.63 -19.14 -10.31
CA MET A 83 -5.77 -18.02 -10.00
C MET A 83 -4.60 -17.95 -10.99
N LYS A 84 -4.24 -16.75 -11.45
CA LYS A 84 -3.09 -16.50 -12.32
C LYS A 84 -2.13 -15.53 -11.65
N THR A 85 -0.86 -15.59 -12.00
CA THR A 85 0.19 -14.71 -11.44
C THR A 85 -0.01 -13.24 -11.81
N ASP A 86 -0.76 -12.95 -12.87
CA ASP A 86 -1.09 -11.62 -13.34
C ASP A 86 -2.46 -11.13 -12.84
N ASN A 87 -3.13 -11.85 -11.95
CA ASN A 87 -4.36 -11.35 -11.33
C ASN A 87 -4.12 -10.07 -10.54
N ILE A 88 -5.12 -9.19 -10.58
CA ILE A 88 -5.11 -7.89 -9.90
C ILE A 88 -5.87 -8.01 -8.58
N PHE A 89 -5.28 -7.48 -7.52
CA PHE A 89 -5.83 -7.51 -6.17
C PHE A 89 -6.10 -6.09 -5.68
N ARG A 90 -7.17 -5.90 -4.90
CA ARG A 90 -7.34 -4.68 -4.11
C ARG A 90 -6.30 -4.71 -3.01
N ILE A 91 -5.39 -3.74 -2.98
CA ILE A 91 -4.28 -3.76 -2.03
C ILE A 91 -4.54 -2.96 -0.76
N ALA A 92 -5.66 -2.24 -0.70
CA ALA A 92 -6.06 -1.45 0.47
C ALA A 92 -4.87 -0.66 1.08
N SER A 93 -4.58 -0.85 2.37
CA SER A 93 -3.53 -0.09 3.07
C SER A 93 -2.11 -0.26 2.54
N MET A 94 -1.84 -1.27 1.70
CA MET A 94 -0.59 -1.32 0.95
C MET A 94 -0.45 -0.15 -0.06
N THR A 95 -1.49 0.65 -0.26
CA THR A 95 -1.42 1.94 -0.97
C THR A 95 -0.53 2.95 -0.24
N LYS A 96 -0.52 2.95 1.11
CA LYS A 96 0.18 3.95 1.94
C LYS A 96 1.68 4.07 1.66
N PRO A 97 2.45 2.98 1.55
CA PRO A 97 3.85 3.05 1.16
C PRO A 97 4.09 3.80 -0.15
N ILE A 98 3.25 3.55 -1.15
CA ILE A 98 3.37 4.19 -2.48
C ILE A 98 3.12 5.70 -2.38
N ILE A 99 2.07 6.11 -1.65
CA ILE A 99 1.73 7.53 -1.44
C ILE A 99 2.81 8.24 -0.62
N SER A 100 3.36 7.56 0.39
CA SER A 100 4.47 8.11 1.19
C SER A 100 5.72 8.35 0.35
N VAL A 101 6.08 7.41 -0.53
CA VAL A 101 7.16 7.59 -1.51
C VAL A 101 6.87 8.77 -2.42
N ALA A 102 5.65 8.89 -2.95
CA ALA A 102 5.23 10.00 -3.79
C ALA A 102 5.39 11.38 -3.10
N ALA A 103 4.99 11.46 -1.82
CA ALA A 103 5.18 12.68 -1.03
C ALA A 103 6.67 12.98 -0.80
N MET A 104 7.47 11.95 -0.51
CA MET A 104 8.90 12.13 -0.25
C MET A 104 9.70 12.50 -1.53
N MET A 105 9.16 12.27 -2.72
CA MET A 105 9.71 12.86 -3.96
C MET A 105 9.57 14.39 -3.95
N LEU A 106 8.42 14.91 -3.53
CA LEU A 106 8.21 16.35 -3.38
C LEU A 106 9.07 16.95 -2.24
N TYR A 107 9.34 16.17 -1.19
CA TYR A 107 10.30 16.54 -0.15
C TYR A 107 11.72 16.69 -0.73
N GLU A 108 12.20 15.75 -1.55
CA GLU A 108 13.50 15.85 -2.23
C GLU A 108 13.54 17.03 -3.21
N GLU A 109 12.43 17.42 -3.81
CA GLU A 109 12.30 18.61 -4.64
C GLU A 109 12.28 19.92 -3.81
N GLY A 110 12.40 19.86 -2.47
CA GLY A 110 12.38 21.02 -1.59
C GLY A 110 11.02 21.71 -1.48
N LYS A 111 9.92 21.03 -1.84
CA LYS A 111 8.58 21.61 -1.83
C LYS A 111 8.01 21.78 -0.43
N PHE A 112 8.47 20.99 0.53
CA PHE A 112 8.11 21.09 1.94
C PHE A 112 9.20 20.52 2.86
N LEU A 113 9.13 20.86 4.13
CA LEU A 113 9.89 20.23 5.20
C LEU A 113 8.99 19.29 6.02
N LEU A 114 9.56 18.24 6.63
CA LEU A 114 8.80 17.35 7.52
C LEU A 114 8.22 18.09 8.73
N THR A 115 8.77 19.24 9.08
CA THR A 115 8.32 20.13 10.16
C THR A 115 7.34 21.22 9.70
N ASP A 116 7.07 21.36 8.42
CA ASP A 116 6.09 22.31 7.93
C ASP A 116 4.68 21.95 8.43
N PRO A 117 3.87 22.91 8.90
CA PRO A 117 2.48 22.68 9.22
C PRO A 117 1.69 22.41 7.93
N ILE A 118 0.78 21.42 7.97
CA ILE A 118 -0.04 21.10 6.80
C ILE A 118 -1.00 22.21 6.44
N SER A 119 -1.33 23.10 7.38
CA SER A 119 -2.15 24.29 7.17
C SER A 119 -1.54 25.30 6.18
N LYS A 120 -0.23 25.22 5.95
CA LYS A 120 0.46 25.97 4.87
C LYS A 120 -0.07 25.61 3.49
N PHE A 121 -0.54 24.38 3.30
CA PHE A 121 -1.03 23.84 2.03
C PHE A 121 -2.55 23.64 2.02
N ILE A 122 -3.14 23.29 3.18
CA ILE A 122 -4.58 23.06 3.37
C ILE A 122 -5.03 23.93 4.55
N PRO A 123 -5.47 25.17 4.29
CA PRO A 123 -5.79 26.16 5.35
C PRO A 123 -6.85 25.71 6.36
N GLU A 124 -7.71 24.76 5.99
CA GLU A 124 -8.76 24.22 6.86
C GLU A 124 -8.19 23.47 8.08
N PHE A 125 -6.93 23.07 8.07
CA PHE A 125 -6.23 22.49 9.23
C PHE A 125 -5.54 23.53 10.13
N LYS A 126 -5.76 24.81 9.90
CA LYS A 126 -5.21 25.85 10.77
C LYS A 126 -5.93 25.88 12.12
N ASN A 127 -5.18 26.05 13.21
CA ASN A 127 -5.70 26.08 14.57
C ASN A 127 -6.59 24.85 14.89
N PRO A 128 -6.09 23.62 14.75
CA PRO A 128 -6.88 22.43 14.98
C PRO A 128 -7.36 22.32 16.43
N VAL A 129 -8.48 21.66 16.61
CA VAL A 129 -9.05 21.35 17.93
C VAL A 129 -9.03 19.84 18.17
N VAL A 130 -8.98 19.44 19.44
CA VAL A 130 -8.98 18.05 19.87
C VAL A 130 -10.28 17.78 20.63
N LEU A 131 -10.86 16.60 20.43
CA LEU A 131 -12.03 16.12 21.14
C LEU A 131 -11.72 16.09 22.65
N ASP A 132 -12.59 16.73 23.45
CA ASP A 132 -12.51 16.71 24.92
C ASP A 132 -13.55 15.71 25.50
N LYS A 133 -14.82 15.96 25.26
CA LYS A 133 -15.93 15.12 25.74
C LYS A 133 -16.85 14.74 24.60
N TYR A 134 -17.39 13.53 24.67
CA TYR A 134 -18.34 13.01 23.70
C TYR A 134 -19.57 12.45 24.40
N ASN A 135 -20.76 12.85 23.96
CA ASN A 135 -22.04 12.33 24.41
C ASN A 135 -22.58 11.32 23.37
N ALA A 136 -22.59 10.05 23.72
CA ALA A 136 -23.05 8.99 22.82
C ALA A 136 -24.56 9.02 22.55
N ALA A 137 -25.37 9.66 23.42
CA ALA A 137 -26.83 9.68 23.27
C ALA A 137 -27.30 10.58 22.11
N ASP A 138 -26.59 11.68 21.86
CA ASP A 138 -26.96 12.68 20.85
C ASP A 138 -25.82 13.02 19.88
N THR A 139 -24.66 12.41 20.06
CA THR A 139 -23.43 12.66 19.27
C THR A 139 -22.89 14.09 19.37
N THR A 140 -23.25 14.83 20.44
CA THR A 140 -22.63 16.12 20.74
C THR A 140 -21.24 15.95 21.34
N TYR A 141 -20.42 16.96 21.21
CA TYR A 141 -19.07 16.93 21.77
C TYR A 141 -18.54 18.33 22.09
N THR A 142 -17.58 18.38 23.01
CA THR A 142 -16.76 19.57 23.29
C THR A 142 -15.34 19.37 22.78
N THR A 143 -14.63 20.46 22.58
CA THR A 143 -13.26 20.44 22.08
C THR A 143 -12.37 21.37 22.89
N VAL A 144 -11.07 21.08 22.89
CA VAL A 144 -10.02 21.94 23.39
C VAL A 144 -9.04 22.29 22.25
N PRO A 145 -8.32 23.40 22.31
CA PRO A 145 -7.28 23.70 21.32
C PRO A 145 -6.22 22.59 21.27
N ALA A 146 -5.74 22.27 20.08
CA ALA A 146 -4.56 21.43 19.95
C ALA A 146 -3.32 22.18 20.50
N LYS A 147 -2.39 21.44 21.12
CA LYS A 147 -1.13 21.99 21.66
C LYS A 147 -0.25 22.59 20.58
N ARG A 148 -0.35 22.12 19.36
CA ARG A 148 0.35 22.60 18.16
C ARG A 148 -0.40 22.23 16.89
N GLU A 149 0.01 22.83 15.78
CA GLU A 149 -0.49 22.43 14.47
C GLU A 149 0.03 21.04 14.06
N ILE A 150 -0.71 20.37 13.17
CA ILE A 150 -0.30 19.12 12.53
C ILE A 150 0.82 19.45 11.54
N ILE A 151 1.94 18.74 11.62
CA ILE A 151 3.05 18.87 10.67
C ILE A 151 3.09 17.70 9.68
N MET A 152 3.82 17.86 8.57
CA MET A 152 3.94 16.84 7.52
C MET A 152 4.38 15.47 8.05
N ARG A 153 5.31 15.44 9.03
CA ARG A 153 5.74 14.19 9.67
C ARG A 153 4.59 13.48 10.39
N ASP A 154 3.69 14.19 11.06
CA ASP A 154 2.57 13.58 11.79
C ASP A 154 1.64 12.83 10.83
N ILE A 155 1.38 13.39 9.66
CA ILE A 155 0.58 12.76 8.61
C ILE A 155 1.27 11.49 8.09
N LEU A 156 2.56 11.58 7.78
CA LEU A 156 3.36 10.47 7.27
C LEU A 156 3.56 9.34 8.30
N SER A 157 3.61 9.67 9.60
CA SER A 157 3.85 8.72 10.68
C SER A 157 2.58 8.27 11.42
N GLN A 158 1.37 8.68 10.96
CA GLN A 158 0.10 8.33 11.61
C GLN A 158 0.00 8.83 13.06
N THR A 159 0.51 10.04 13.33
CA THR A 159 0.49 10.63 14.69
C THR A 159 -0.25 11.98 14.74
N SER A 160 -1.04 12.31 13.71
CA SER A 160 -1.76 13.59 13.65
C SER A 160 -2.99 13.69 14.55
N GLY A 161 -3.54 12.56 15.00
CA GLY A 161 -4.82 12.49 15.69
C GLY A 161 -6.04 12.37 14.77
N ILE A 162 -5.86 12.28 13.45
CA ILE A 162 -6.92 12.00 12.49
C ILE A 162 -7.25 10.50 12.49
N GLY A 163 -8.53 10.16 12.67
CA GLY A 163 -9.00 8.77 12.69
C GLY A 163 -9.60 8.29 11.37
N TYR A 164 -10.30 7.15 11.44
CA TYR A 164 -11.11 6.59 10.35
C TYR A 164 -12.61 6.71 10.62
N ALA A 165 -13.42 6.67 9.55
CA ALA A 165 -14.88 6.63 9.65
C ALA A 165 -15.44 5.23 9.91
N GLN A 166 -14.67 4.16 9.66
CA GLN A 166 -15.16 2.77 9.70
C GLN A 166 -14.42 1.84 10.65
N ILE A 167 -13.20 2.18 11.03
CA ILE A 167 -12.34 1.39 11.91
C ILE A 167 -11.83 2.27 13.05
N GLY A 168 -11.46 1.65 14.17
CA GLY A 168 -11.01 2.39 15.35
C GLY A 168 -12.14 2.57 16.37
N SER A 169 -12.26 3.76 16.96
CA SER A 169 -13.24 3.99 18.04
C SER A 169 -14.65 4.27 17.51
N ALA A 170 -15.67 3.80 18.24
CA ALA A 170 -17.07 4.09 17.96
C ALA A 170 -17.34 5.60 17.93
N THR A 171 -16.69 6.37 18.80
CA THR A 171 -16.78 7.84 18.86
C THR A 171 -16.30 8.49 17.57
N THR A 172 -15.11 8.12 17.08
CA THR A 172 -14.56 8.60 15.80
C THR A 172 -15.51 8.30 14.66
N ASN A 173 -15.98 7.04 14.61
CA ASN A 173 -16.86 6.57 13.55
C ASN A 173 -18.18 7.37 13.55
N ALA A 174 -18.79 7.62 14.72
CA ALA A 174 -20.04 8.38 14.85
C ALA A 174 -19.88 9.83 14.41
N ILE A 175 -18.80 10.50 14.83
CA ILE A 175 -18.54 11.91 14.45
C ILE A 175 -18.32 12.01 12.93
N TYR A 176 -17.50 11.13 12.36
CA TYR A 176 -17.21 11.15 10.93
C TYR A 176 -18.44 10.76 10.08
N TYR A 177 -19.23 9.76 10.54
CA TYR A 177 -20.48 9.39 9.89
C TYR A 177 -21.47 10.54 9.81
N LYS A 178 -21.72 11.24 10.95
CA LYS A 178 -22.61 12.40 11.03
C LYS A 178 -22.17 13.51 10.05
N ASN A 179 -20.87 13.68 9.85
CA ASN A 179 -20.31 14.68 8.95
C ASN A 179 -20.06 14.17 7.52
N LYS A 180 -20.52 12.96 7.19
CA LYS A 180 -20.39 12.35 5.86
C LYS A 180 -18.93 12.28 5.39
N ILE A 181 -18.01 11.97 6.31
CA ILE A 181 -16.62 11.70 5.99
C ILE A 181 -16.53 10.28 5.48
N ASN A 182 -16.01 10.11 4.28
CA ASN A 182 -15.83 8.82 3.65
C ASN A 182 -14.64 8.08 4.24
N GLY A 183 -14.71 6.76 4.26
CA GLY A 183 -13.65 5.92 4.80
C GLY A 183 -12.47 5.67 3.88
N GLY A 184 -12.42 6.32 2.74
CA GLY A 184 -11.36 6.13 1.75
C GLY A 184 -11.63 4.97 0.79
N ILE A 185 -11.85 3.77 1.30
CA ILE A 185 -12.10 2.59 0.45
C ILE A 185 -13.52 2.67 -0.14
N GLY A 186 -13.62 2.45 -1.44
CA GLY A 186 -14.90 2.22 -2.12
C GLY A 186 -15.74 3.47 -2.38
N THR A 187 -15.17 4.64 -2.26
CA THR A 187 -15.85 5.92 -2.53
C THR A 187 -15.53 6.41 -3.94
N PRO A 188 -16.41 6.20 -4.94
CA PRO A 188 -16.03 6.51 -6.32
C PRO A 188 -16.28 7.97 -6.75
N TYR A 189 -17.23 8.69 -6.14
CA TYR A 189 -17.81 9.90 -6.72
C TYR A 189 -17.60 11.21 -5.95
N SER A 190 -16.71 11.24 -4.96
CA SER A 190 -16.22 12.49 -4.38
C SER A 190 -14.78 12.74 -4.79
N THR A 191 -14.22 13.89 -4.44
CA THR A 191 -12.81 14.16 -4.63
C THR A 191 -12.08 14.15 -3.28
N LEU A 192 -10.75 13.96 -3.29
CA LEU A 192 -9.97 14.15 -2.07
C LEU A 192 -10.20 15.54 -1.48
N LYS A 193 -10.21 16.58 -2.31
CA LYS A 193 -10.50 17.95 -1.89
C LYS A 193 -11.79 18.04 -1.08
N ASP A 194 -12.90 17.49 -1.60
CA ASP A 194 -14.22 17.60 -0.94
C ASP A 194 -14.24 16.95 0.45
N VAL A 195 -13.56 15.82 0.61
CA VAL A 195 -13.51 15.08 1.87
C VAL A 195 -12.52 15.72 2.84
N ILE A 196 -11.32 16.06 2.37
CA ILE A 196 -10.24 16.52 3.23
C ILE A 196 -10.48 17.94 3.75
N THR A 197 -11.08 18.82 2.95
CA THR A 197 -11.47 20.17 3.43
C THR A 197 -12.58 20.12 4.50
N LYS A 198 -13.49 19.13 4.43
CA LYS A 198 -14.46 18.89 5.52
C LYS A 198 -13.76 18.31 6.74
N LEU A 199 -12.86 17.35 6.54
CA LEU A 199 -12.12 16.69 7.61
C LEU A 199 -11.29 17.70 8.44
N GLY A 200 -10.67 18.67 7.79
CA GLY A 200 -9.89 19.73 8.44
C GLY A 200 -10.68 20.61 9.42
N LYS A 201 -12.02 20.59 9.34
CA LYS A 201 -12.91 21.32 10.25
C LYS A 201 -13.41 20.50 11.43
N LEU A 202 -13.06 19.20 11.49
CA LEU A 202 -13.49 18.30 12.54
C LEU A 202 -12.40 18.16 13.61
N PRO A 203 -12.78 17.77 14.85
CA PRO A 203 -11.80 17.58 15.90
C PRO A 203 -10.86 16.41 15.60
N LEU A 204 -9.61 16.55 16.02
CA LEU A 204 -8.69 15.46 16.19
C LEU A 204 -9.11 14.61 17.41
N PHE A 205 -8.69 13.35 17.46
CA PHE A 205 -9.07 12.45 18.55
C PHE A 205 -7.98 12.31 19.62
N VAL A 206 -6.75 12.70 19.27
CA VAL A 206 -5.61 12.80 20.18
C VAL A 206 -4.78 14.02 19.80
N GLN A 207 -3.92 14.47 20.70
CA GLN A 207 -3.01 15.59 20.43
C GLN A 207 -1.98 15.21 19.35
N PRO A 208 -1.68 16.11 18.41
CA PRO A 208 -0.70 15.84 17.35
C PRO A 208 0.67 15.44 17.90
N GLY A 209 1.15 14.27 17.54
CA GLY A 209 2.46 13.73 17.93
C GLY A 209 2.48 12.97 19.24
N GLU A 210 1.37 12.85 19.99
CA GLU A 210 1.36 12.20 21.29
C GLU A 210 0.97 10.71 21.25
N GLU A 211 0.27 10.28 20.18
CA GLU A 211 -0.15 8.88 20.01
C GLU A 211 -0.02 8.44 18.55
N PHE A 212 0.21 7.15 18.34
CA PHE A 212 0.00 6.52 17.04
C PHE A 212 -1.51 6.33 16.86
N TYR A 213 -2.10 7.13 15.97
CA TYR A 213 -3.54 7.12 15.71
C TYR A 213 -3.81 6.86 14.23
N TYR A 214 -4.04 5.60 13.89
CA TYR A 214 -4.18 5.15 12.51
C TYR A 214 -5.47 5.68 11.89
N GLY A 215 -5.36 6.39 10.77
CA GLY A 215 -6.51 7.09 10.21
C GLY A 215 -6.36 7.51 8.74
N LEU A 216 -7.20 8.46 8.33
CA LEU A 216 -7.23 9.05 6.98
C LEU A 216 -6.00 9.92 6.65
N ASN A 217 -4.96 9.84 7.46
CA ASN A 217 -3.73 10.61 7.27
C ASN A 217 -3.19 10.51 5.84
N THR A 218 -3.20 9.31 5.25
CA THR A 218 -2.64 9.12 3.91
C THR A 218 -3.59 9.58 2.80
N ASP A 219 -4.90 9.71 3.06
CA ASP A 219 -5.81 10.43 2.17
C ASP A 219 -5.54 11.94 2.22
N VAL A 220 -5.27 12.50 3.41
CA VAL A 220 -4.78 13.89 3.56
C VAL A 220 -3.48 14.07 2.80
N LEU A 221 -2.53 13.12 2.92
CA LEU A 221 -1.27 13.14 2.19
C LEU A 221 -1.49 13.08 0.67
N GLY A 222 -2.46 12.29 0.19
CA GLY A 222 -2.85 12.25 -1.22
C GLY A 222 -3.31 13.63 -1.72
N TYR A 223 -4.14 14.32 -0.95
CA TYR A 223 -4.57 15.67 -1.29
C TYR A 223 -3.42 16.70 -1.20
N LEU A 224 -2.52 16.56 -0.21
CA LEU A 224 -1.30 17.39 -0.15
C LEU A 224 -0.43 17.22 -1.40
N ILE A 225 -0.30 16.00 -1.93
CA ILE A 225 0.41 15.75 -3.19
C ILE A 225 -0.28 16.51 -4.34
N GLU A 226 -1.62 16.45 -4.45
CA GLU A 226 -2.35 17.19 -5.49
C GLU A 226 -2.12 18.70 -5.37
N VAL A 227 -2.22 19.26 -4.17
CA VAL A 227 -2.03 20.70 -3.93
C VAL A 227 -0.60 21.15 -4.25
N ILE A 228 0.39 20.40 -3.78
CA ILE A 228 1.81 20.78 -3.90
C ILE A 228 2.32 20.58 -5.33
N SER A 229 1.89 19.49 -6.01
CA SER A 229 2.33 19.17 -7.38
C SER A 229 1.52 19.87 -8.46
N GLY A 230 0.30 20.32 -8.15
CA GLY A 230 -0.65 20.82 -9.13
C GLY A 230 -1.24 19.75 -10.06
N MET A 231 -1.08 18.46 -9.72
CA MET A 231 -1.52 17.32 -10.53
C MET A 231 -2.53 16.44 -9.77
N PRO A 232 -3.55 15.87 -10.44
CA PRO A 232 -4.36 14.82 -9.85
C PRO A 232 -3.49 13.63 -9.38
N LEU A 233 -3.84 13.04 -8.25
CA LEU A 233 -3.01 12.01 -7.60
C LEU A 233 -2.75 10.80 -8.52
N ASP A 234 -3.77 10.34 -9.26
CA ASP A 234 -3.63 9.23 -10.20
C ASP A 234 -2.59 9.52 -11.28
N LYS A 235 -2.59 10.75 -11.82
CA LYS A 235 -1.63 11.20 -12.86
C LYS A 235 -0.23 11.35 -12.30
N TYR A 236 -0.12 11.90 -11.08
CA TYR A 236 1.17 12.02 -10.41
C TYR A 236 1.82 10.65 -10.21
N LEU A 237 1.09 9.68 -9.63
CA LEU A 237 1.62 8.33 -9.41
C LEU A 237 1.97 7.63 -10.73
N GLN A 238 1.10 7.75 -11.73
CA GLN A 238 1.32 7.14 -13.03
C GLN A 238 2.62 7.62 -13.67
N GLN A 239 2.86 8.95 -13.69
CA GLN A 239 4.02 9.55 -14.36
C GLN A 239 5.31 9.42 -13.55
N LYS A 240 5.22 9.54 -12.22
CA LYS A 240 6.39 9.66 -11.35
C LYS A 240 6.86 8.32 -10.76
N ILE A 241 5.96 7.33 -10.65
CA ILE A 241 6.27 6.04 -10.02
C ILE A 241 5.97 4.87 -10.95
N PHE A 242 4.72 4.74 -11.43
CA PHE A 242 4.31 3.51 -12.11
C PHE A 242 4.98 3.33 -13.46
N GLN A 243 4.96 4.35 -14.31
CA GLN A 243 5.64 4.28 -15.62
C GLN A 243 7.16 4.09 -15.49
N PRO A 244 7.90 4.86 -14.67
CA PRO A 244 9.34 4.67 -14.51
C PRO A 244 9.72 3.27 -14.02
N LEU A 245 8.93 2.69 -13.10
CA LEU A 245 9.16 1.35 -12.55
C LEU A 245 8.60 0.21 -13.42
N GLY A 246 7.80 0.52 -14.45
CA GLY A 246 7.14 -0.49 -15.27
C GLY A 246 5.98 -1.21 -14.59
N MET A 247 5.34 -0.57 -13.59
CA MET A 247 4.13 -1.05 -12.90
C MET A 247 2.91 -0.83 -13.79
N LYS A 248 2.59 -1.81 -14.65
CA LYS A 248 1.60 -1.68 -15.72
C LYS A 248 0.17 -2.04 -15.29
N ASP A 249 0.02 -2.58 -14.10
CA ASP A 249 -1.22 -3.16 -13.58
C ASP A 249 -1.61 -2.59 -12.20
N THR A 250 -1.17 -1.35 -11.92
CA THR A 250 -1.45 -0.63 -10.67
C THR A 250 -2.32 0.58 -10.94
N TYR A 251 -3.53 0.63 -10.35
CA TYR A 251 -4.55 1.64 -10.63
C TYR A 251 -5.43 1.93 -9.41
N PHE A 252 -5.98 3.14 -9.33
CA PHE A 252 -7.13 3.42 -8.46
C PHE A 252 -8.41 2.83 -9.05
N PHE A 253 -8.65 3.07 -10.34
CA PHE A 253 -9.80 2.53 -11.08
C PHE A 253 -9.29 1.78 -12.30
N LEU A 254 -9.74 0.53 -12.44
CA LEU A 254 -9.23 -0.36 -13.48
C LEU A 254 -9.79 -0.01 -14.85
N PRO A 255 -8.95 0.12 -15.86
CA PRO A 255 -9.38 0.16 -17.25
C PRO A 255 -10.25 -1.07 -17.58
N LYS A 256 -11.23 -0.89 -18.47
CA LYS A 256 -12.23 -1.92 -18.80
C LYS A 256 -11.59 -3.27 -19.19
N GLU A 257 -10.54 -3.21 -19.98
CA GLU A 257 -9.81 -4.39 -20.47
C GLU A 257 -9.05 -5.15 -19.37
N LYS A 258 -8.85 -4.55 -18.21
CA LYS A 258 -8.16 -5.17 -17.07
C LYS A 258 -9.12 -5.70 -16.00
N GLN A 259 -10.38 -5.31 -16.05
CA GLN A 259 -11.36 -5.63 -15.00
C GLN A 259 -11.61 -7.14 -14.84
N ALA A 260 -11.48 -7.92 -15.91
CA ALA A 260 -11.62 -9.39 -15.88
C ALA A 260 -10.51 -10.08 -15.07
N ARG A 261 -9.38 -9.40 -14.83
CA ARG A 261 -8.25 -9.92 -14.02
C ARG A 261 -8.39 -9.62 -12.53
N LEU A 262 -9.40 -8.83 -12.13
CA LEU A 262 -9.61 -8.48 -10.72
C LEU A 262 -10.12 -9.69 -9.95
N VAL A 263 -9.38 -10.07 -8.89
CA VAL A 263 -9.79 -11.15 -7.98
C VAL A 263 -11.07 -10.76 -7.26
N SER A 264 -12.02 -11.69 -7.18
CA SER A 264 -13.23 -11.51 -6.39
C SER A 264 -12.90 -11.27 -4.92
N LEU A 265 -13.68 -10.40 -4.27
CA LEU A 265 -13.56 -10.23 -2.84
C LEU A 265 -14.35 -11.34 -2.15
N TYR A 266 -13.67 -12.12 -1.35
CA TYR A 266 -14.27 -13.17 -0.55
C TYR A 266 -14.49 -12.70 0.89
N SER A 267 -15.45 -13.31 1.56
CA SER A 267 -15.60 -13.28 3.02
C SER A 267 -15.43 -14.69 3.56
N GLN A 268 -14.94 -14.78 4.77
CA GLN A 268 -14.86 -16.02 5.51
C GLN A 268 -15.65 -15.89 6.80
N GLY A 269 -16.51 -16.86 7.05
CA GLY A 269 -17.27 -17.02 8.29
C GLY A 269 -17.65 -18.47 8.49
N ASN A 270 -17.56 -18.98 9.72
CA ASN A 270 -17.85 -20.38 10.08
C ASN A 270 -17.10 -21.39 9.17
N ASN A 271 -15.82 -21.16 8.90
CA ASN A 271 -14.97 -21.97 8.02
C ASN A 271 -15.52 -22.15 6.58
N LYS A 272 -16.34 -21.22 6.12
CA LYS A 272 -16.83 -21.21 4.74
C LYS A 272 -16.41 -19.93 4.02
N MET A 273 -15.95 -20.10 2.79
CA MET A 273 -15.64 -19.01 1.89
C MET A 273 -16.86 -18.69 1.04
N SER A 274 -17.22 -17.43 0.94
CA SER A 274 -18.23 -16.93 0.03
C SER A 274 -17.75 -15.68 -0.69
N ILE A 275 -18.17 -15.50 -1.95
CA ILE A 275 -17.96 -14.23 -2.64
C ILE A 275 -18.83 -13.18 -1.95
N GLN A 276 -18.25 -12.03 -1.66
CA GLN A 276 -19.00 -10.89 -1.13
C GLN A 276 -20.01 -10.40 -2.18
N ASP A 277 -21.30 -10.68 -1.96
CA ASP A 277 -22.36 -10.30 -2.87
C ASP A 277 -22.86 -8.87 -2.69
N SER A 278 -22.65 -8.30 -1.53
CA SER A 278 -23.13 -6.97 -1.18
C SER A 278 -22.01 -5.97 -0.94
N LEU A 279 -22.37 -4.72 -0.99
CA LEU A 279 -21.63 -3.63 -0.38
C LEU A 279 -21.25 -4.03 1.04
N ILE A 280 -19.96 -4.02 1.34
CA ILE A 280 -19.54 -3.96 2.72
C ILE A 280 -19.97 -2.57 3.17
N ASN A 281 -21.11 -2.50 3.84
CA ASN A 281 -21.65 -1.22 4.30
C ASN A 281 -20.88 -0.74 5.51
N LEU A 282 -19.68 -0.25 5.27
CA LEU A 282 -18.95 0.56 6.23
C LEU A 282 -19.52 1.98 6.11
N ASN A 283 -20.66 2.21 6.76
CA ASN A 283 -21.40 3.50 6.73
C ASN A 283 -21.91 3.90 5.31
N GLY A 284 -22.32 2.93 4.49
CA GLY A 284 -22.97 3.21 3.20
C GLY A 284 -22.05 3.66 2.07
N THR A 285 -20.74 3.60 2.23
CA THR A 285 -19.80 4.20 1.29
C THR A 285 -18.85 3.21 0.59
N PHE A 286 -18.87 1.94 0.95
CA PHE A 286 -17.98 0.93 0.37
C PHE A 286 -18.67 0.06 -0.69
N SER A 287 -18.17 0.10 -1.93
CA SER A 287 -18.52 -0.86 -2.97
C SER A 287 -17.35 -1.83 -3.21
N ARG A 288 -17.62 -3.16 -3.17
CA ARG A 288 -16.64 -4.16 -3.57
C ARG A 288 -16.15 -3.98 -5.02
N ASP A 289 -16.99 -3.36 -5.84
CA ASP A 289 -16.70 -3.12 -7.26
C ASP A 289 -16.04 -1.76 -7.52
N PHE A 290 -15.65 -1.00 -6.47
CA PHE A 290 -15.08 0.33 -6.63
C PHE A 290 -13.94 0.40 -7.66
N PRO A 291 -13.02 -0.58 -7.77
CA PRO A 291 -11.96 -0.48 -8.77
C PRO A 291 -12.46 -0.60 -10.21
N LYS A 292 -13.70 -1.08 -10.43
CA LYS A 292 -14.35 -1.19 -11.76
C LYS A 292 -15.18 0.04 -12.11
N THR A 293 -15.31 1.00 -11.20
CA THR A 293 -16.09 2.22 -11.44
C THR A 293 -15.47 3.02 -12.58
N ILE A 294 -16.29 3.33 -13.59
CA ILE A 294 -15.89 4.19 -14.70
C ILE A 294 -15.95 5.65 -14.23
N ASN A 295 -14.90 6.42 -14.52
CA ASN A 295 -14.78 7.83 -14.14
C ASN A 295 -14.86 8.10 -12.63
N GLY A 296 -14.34 7.18 -11.82
CA GLY A 296 -14.18 7.43 -10.38
C GLY A 296 -13.21 8.58 -10.14
N THR A 297 -13.52 9.42 -9.14
CA THR A 297 -12.78 10.66 -8.84
C THR A 297 -12.13 10.69 -7.46
N TYR A 298 -12.43 9.72 -6.59
CA TYR A 298 -11.81 9.63 -5.27
C TYR A 298 -10.59 8.70 -5.31
N PHE A 299 -9.41 9.31 -5.40
CA PHE A 299 -8.13 8.60 -5.42
C PHE A 299 -7.62 8.38 -4.00
N SER A 300 -8.25 7.47 -3.23
CA SER A 300 -7.87 7.25 -1.83
C SER A 300 -6.38 6.96 -1.67
N GLY A 301 -5.64 7.88 -1.08
CA GLY A 301 -4.22 7.70 -0.75
C GLY A 301 -4.00 6.66 0.33
N GLY A 302 -5.01 6.42 1.18
CA GLY A 302 -4.93 5.45 2.27
C GLY A 302 -5.22 4.00 1.86
N ALA A 303 -5.99 3.76 0.76
CA ALA A 303 -6.47 2.41 0.48
C ALA A 303 -6.98 2.14 -0.95
N GLY A 304 -6.85 3.09 -1.87
CA GLY A 304 -7.58 3.06 -3.15
C GLY A 304 -6.95 2.24 -4.26
N LEU A 305 -5.68 1.83 -4.15
CA LEU A 305 -5.01 1.13 -5.24
C LEU A 305 -5.40 -0.35 -5.35
N SER A 306 -5.36 -0.82 -6.58
CA SER A 306 -5.32 -2.24 -6.94
C SER A 306 -4.04 -2.51 -7.71
N SER A 307 -3.43 -3.70 -7.52
CA SER A 307 -2.13 -4.03 -8.10
C SER A 307 -1.96 -5.54 -8.28
N THR A 308 -0.92 -5.96 -8.98
CA THR A 308 -0.45 -7.35 -9.04
C THR A 308 0.69 -7.58 -8.06
N ALA A 309 0.95 -8.83 -7.71
CA ALA A 309 2.12 -9.19 -6.90
C ALA A 309 3.43 -8.77 -7.60
N TYR A 310 3.50 -8.87 -8.92
CA TYR A 310 4.67 -8.48 -9.69
C TYR A 310 4.93 -6.97 -9.65
N ASP A 311 3.91 -6.14 -9.90
CA ASP A 311 4.05 -4.68 -9.85
C ASP A 311 4.48 -4.21 -8.46
N TYR A 312 3.87 -4.79 -7.42
CA TYR A 312 4.24 -4.43 -6.05
C TYR A 312 5.66 -4.90 -5.69
N ALA A 313 6.12 -6.02 -6.27
CA ALA A 313 7.50 -6.47 -6.11
C ALA A 313 8.52 -5.54 -6.82
N LEU A 314 8.16 -4.94 -7.96
CA LEU A 314 8.97 -3.88 -8.59
C LEU A 314 9.15 -2.68 -7.64
N PHE A 315 8.07 -2.22 -7.02
CA PHE A 315 8.11 -1.16 -6.03
C PHE A 315 8.98 -1.54 -4.81
N GLY A 316 8.79 -2.73 -4.26
CA GLY A 316 9.60 -3.23 -3.14
C GLY A 316 11.08 -3.35 -3.49
N GLN A 317 11.40 -3.81 -4.71
CA GLN A 317 12.79 -3.95 -5.16
C GLN A 317 13.46 -2.58 -5.37
N MET A 318 12.72 -1.59 -5.89
CA MET A 318 13.19 -0.21 -5.98
C MET A 318 13.60 0.32 -4.60
N LEU A 319 12.78 0.10 -3.57
CA LEU A 319 13.09 0.51 -2.19
C LEU A 319 14.33 -0.22 -1.66
N LEU A 320 14.41 -1.54 -1.85
CA LEU A 320 15.55 -2.36 -1.42
C LEU A 320 16.87 -1.92 -2.07
N ASN A 321 16.81 -1.44 -3.29
CA ASN A 321 17.96 -0.92 -4.03
C ASN A 321 18.33 0.54 -3.64
N GLY A 322 17.75 1.09 -2.58
CA GLY A 322 18.03 2.47 -2.17
C GLY A 322 17.39 3.52 -3.09
N GLY A 323 16.19 3.20 -3.61
CA GLY A 323 15.38 4.15 -4.38
C GLY A 323 15.55 4.09 -5.90
N GLU A 324 16.16 3.04 -6.43
CA GLU A 324 16.41 2.90 -7.87
C GLU A 324 16.05 1.50 -8.39
N LEU A 325 15.48 1.43 -9.59
CA LEU A 325 15.27 0.18 -10.30
C LEU A 325 15.49 0.39 -11.81
N ASN A 326 16.25 -0.50 -12.43
CA ASN A 326 16.53 -0.51 -13.88
C ASN A 326 16.98 0.86 -14.43
N GLY A 327 17.89 1.53 -13.70
CA GLY A 327 18.41 2.86 -14.05
C GLY A 327 17.44 4.02 -13.87
N LYS A 328 16.27 3.77 -13.27
CA LYS A 328 15.29 4.80 -12.90
C LYS A 328 15.34 5.07 -11.40
N ARG A 329 15.82 6.26 -11.03
CA ARG A 329 15.86 6.72 -9.64
C ARG A 329 14.55 7.41 -9.30
N ILE A 330 13.91 6.92 -8.25
CA ILE A 330 12.67 7.46 -7.69
C ILE A 330 12.99 8.33 -6.47
N LEU A 331 13.88 7.85 -5.59
CA LEU A 331 14.34 8.54 -4.38
C LEU A 331 15.84 8.32 -4.18
N SER A 332 16.45 9.16 -3.37
CA SER A 332 17.83 8.97 -2.93
C SER A 332 17.91 7.88 -1.83
N PRO A 333 19.06 7.21 -1.66
CA PRO A 333 19.26 6.29 -0.54
C PRO A 333 19.05 6.95 0.83
N ALA A 334 19.42 8.23 0.98
CA ALA A 334 19.21 8.97 2.22
C ALA A 334 17.72 9.12 2.55
N THR A 335 16.89 9.43 1.58
CA THR A 335 15.44 9.55 1.78
C THR A 335 14.80 8.20 2.09
N ILE A 336 15.25 7.11 1.45
CA ILE A 336 14.81 5.76 1.83
C ILE A 336 15.12 5.47 3.30
N GLN A 337 16.33 5.82 3.78
CA GLN A 337 16.69 5.67 5.19
C GLN A 337 15.76 6.44 6.13
N ILE A 338 15.39 7.68 5.78
CA ILE A 338 14.43 8.47 6.56
C ILE A 338 13.08 7.76 6.61
N ILE A 339 12.57 7.29 5.46
CA ILE A 339 11.28 6.62 5.32
C ILE A 339 11.18 5.38 6.23
N VAL A 340 12.23 4.55 6.25
CA VAL A 340 12.25 3.28 6.98
C VAL A 340 12.93 3.36 8.35
N SER A 341 13.14 4.57 8.89
CA SER A 341 13.57 4.78 10.26
C SER A 341 12.36 4.97 11.18
N ASN A 342 12.52 4.66 12.48
CA ASN A 342 11.48 4.87 13.47
C ASN A 342 11.15 6.35 13.62
N GLN A 343 9.96 6.77 13.21
CA GLN A 343 9.47 8.15 13.26
C GLN A 343 8.52 8.43 14.42
N ILE A 344 8.09 7.40 15.13
CA ILE A 344 7.15 7.51 16.26
C ILE A 344 7.84 7.39 17.64
N GLY A 345 9.17 7.22 17.67
CA GLY A 345 9.92 7.08 18.91
C GLY A 345 9.41 5.91 19.76
N GLU A 346 9.02 6.20 21.01
CA GLU A 346 8.53 5.21 21.96
C GLU A 346 7.01 4.98 21.92
N LEU A 347 6.27 5.70 21.07
CA LEU A 347 4.84 5.51 20.93
C LEU A 347 4.52 4.05 20.52
N LEU A 348 3.41 3.53 21.04
CA LEU A 348 2.99 2.16 20.78
C LEU A 348 1.98 2.13 19.63
N MET A 349 2.21 1.25 18.67
CA MET A 349 1.22 0.96 17.62
C MET A 349 0.11 0.09 18.21
N TRP A 350 -1.12 0.60 18.21
CA TRP A 350 -2.31 -0.12 18.73
C TRP A 350 -2.14 -0.74 20.13
N GLY A 351 -1.34 -0.13 20.99
CA GLY A 351 -1.09 -0.64 22.34
C GLY A 351 -0.20 -1.88 22.40
N ASP A 352 0.53 -2.21 21.31
CA ASP A 352 1.47 -3.35 21.28
C ASP A 352 2.63 -3.15 22.26
N ALA A 353 2.44 -3.67 23.48
CA ALA A 353 3.43 -3.61 24.56
C ALA A 353 4.74 -4.35 24.21
N ASN A 354 4.72 -5.32 23.32
CA ASN A 354 5.89 -6.05 22.85
C ASN A 354 6.72 -5.25 21.84
N LYS A 355 6.15 -4.13 21.35
CA LYS A 355 6.81 -3.28 20.35
C LYS A 355 7.28 -4.09 19.14
N THR A 356 6.46 -5.04 18.69
CA THR A 356 6.75 -5.91 17.53
C THR A 356 7.07 -5.11 16.29
N ARG A 357 6.41 -3.94 16.15
CA ARG A 357 6.62 -3.00 15.06
C ARG A 357 6.84 -1.58 15.57
N ARG A 358 7.66 -0.83 14.86
CA ARG A 358 7.73 0.63 14.86
C ARG A 358 7.16 1.15 13.55
N PHE A 359 6.95 2.44 13.46
CA PHE A 359 6.43 3.06 12.25
C PHE A 359 7.39 4.13 11.72
N GLY A 360 7.64 4.06 10.42
CA GLY A 360 8.39 5.07 9.67
C GLY A 360 7.46 6.08 9.01
N LEU A 361 7.81 6.53 7.81
CA LEU A 361 6.95 7.38 6.99
C LEU A 361 6.13 6.48 6.03
N GLY A 362 5.00 5.96 6.55
CA GLY A 362 4.09 5.10 5.80
C GLY A 362 4.44 3.60 5.80
N PHE A 363 5.43 3.18 6.57
CA PHE A 363 5.89 1.79 6.66
C PHE A 363 5.94 1.31 8.10
N GLY A 364 5.50 0.08 8.34
CA GLY A 364 5.82 -0.66 9.56
C GLY A 364 7.24 -1.21 9.48
N ILE A 365 7.98 -1.12 10.59
CA ILE A 365 9.37 -1.55 10.70
C ILE A 365 9.42 -2.61 11.79
N LEU A 366 9.92 -3.80 11.46
CA LEU A 366 10.02 -4.89 12.41
C LEU A 366 11.20 -4.69 13.37
N THR A 367 10.96 -5.07 14.63
CA THR A 367 11.94 -4.91 15.71
C THR A 367 12.67 -6.24 15.99
N GLU A 368 13.63 -6.21 16.89
CA GLU A 368 14.30 -7.42 17.37
C GLU A 368 13.33 -8.42 18.06
N TYR A 369 12.24 -7.93 18.65
CA TYR A 369 11.20 -8.82 19.18
C TYR A 369 10.53 -9.61 18.05
N ALA A 370 10.20 -8.94 16.93
CA ALA A 370 9.66 -9.62 15.75
C ALA A 370 10.65 -10.61 15.14
N GLU A 371 11.95 -10.28 15.10
CA GLU A 371 12.99 -11.20 14.61
C GLU A 371 13.00 -12.51 15.40
N ARG A 372 12.89 -12.45 16.73
CA ARG A 372 12.87 -13.63 17.59
C ARG A 372 11.58 -14.46 17.50
N THR A 373 10.47 -13.85 17.06
CA THR A 373 9.14 -14.51 17.08
C THR A 373 8.63 -14.90 15.69
N LEU A 374 9.07 -14.22 14.63
CA LEU A 374 8.56 -14.39 13.26
C LEU A 374 9.63 -14.83 12.25
N MET A 375 10.85 -15.11 12.68
CA MET A 375 12.00 -15.47 11.84
C MET A 375 12.34 -14.44 10.74
N ILE A 376 11.84 -13.22 10.86
CA ILE A 376 12.10 -12.13 9.91
C ILE A 376 13.06 -11.11 10.55
N PRO A 377 14.16 -10.72 9.90
CA PRO A 377 15.16 -9.85 10.50
C PRO A 377 14.60 -8.50 10.96
N ALA A 378 15.10 -8.02 12.10
CA ALA A 378 14.88 -6.65 12.54
C ALA A 378 15.34 -5.66 11.47
N GLY A 379 14.61 -4.54 11.33
CA GLY A 379 14.84 -3.58 10.26
C GLY A 379 14.16 -3.95 8.94
N SER A 380 13.54 -5.13 8.81
CA SER A 380 12.61 -5.41 7.71
C SER A 380 11.42 -4.48 7.80
N TYR A 381 10.94 -4.01 6.66
CA TYR A 381 9.85 -3.04 6.58
C TYR A 381 8.83 -3.40 5.52
N GLY A 382 7.60 -2.95 5.72
CA GLY A 382 6.49 -3.23 4.80
C GLY A 382 5.17 -2.70 5.33
N TRP A 383 4.07 -3.12 4.73
CA TRP A 383 2.74 -2.86 5.23
C TRP A 383 1.75 -3.90 4.71
N ASP A 384 0.62 -4.03 5.41
CA ASP A 384 -0.41 -5.00 5.11
C ASP A 384 -1.66 -4.32 4.55
N GLY A 385 -2.45 -5.04 3.77
CA GLY A 385 -3.71 -4.57 3.21
C GLY A 385 -4.93 -5.20 3.90
N MET A 386 -5.99 -4.44 4.14
CA MET A 386 -7.22 -4.87 4.80
C MET A 386 -7.80 -6.18 4.22
N PHE A 387 -7.57 -6.47 2.95
CA PHE A 387 -8.05 -7.68 2.29
C PHE A 387 -7.07 -8.87 2.43
N ALA A 388 -6.30 -8.86 3.52
CA ALA A 388 -5.35 -9.89 3.91
C ALA A 388 -4.16 -10.07 2.94
N SER A 389 -3.76 -9.01 2.25
CA SER A 389 -2.52 -8.96 1.48
C SER A 389 -1.37 -8.44 2.33
N HIS A 390 -0.16 -8.98 2.11
CA HIS A 390 1.04 -8.69 2.89
C HIS A 390 2.22 -8.41 1.98
N TYR A 391 3.03 -7.45 2.41
CA TYR A 391 4.29 -7.10 1.74
C TYR A 391 5.36 -6.77 2.77
N TRP A 392 6.56 -7.26 2.53
CA TRP A 392 7.75 -6.82 3.26
C TRP A 392 9.00 -6.85 2.41
N THR A 393 9.93 -5.97 2.76
CA THR A 393 11.30 -5.92 2.28
C THR A 393 12.24 -6.26 3.43
N ASP A 394 13.17 -7.18 3.19
CA ASP A 394 14.20 -7.60 4.11
C ASP A 394 15.58 -7.20 3.57
N PRO A 395 16.16 -6.09 4.08
CA PRO A 395 17.47 -5.62 3.63
C PRO A 395 18.61 -6.58 3.98
N LYS A 396 18.53 -7.30 5.11
CA LYS A 396 19.57 -8.22 5.59
C LYS A 396 19.78 -9.39 4.64
N ASN A 397 18.68 -10.02 4.17
CA ASN A 397 18.73 -11.14 3.25
C ASN A 397 18.54 -10.71 1.79
N LYS A 398 18.42 -9.41 1.51
CA LYS A 398 18.15 -8.83 0.18
C LYS A 398 16.91 -9.46 -0.47
N MET A 399 15.82 -9.52 0.29
CA MET A 399 14.57 -10.15 -0.14
C MET A 399 13.44 -9.13 -0.23
N VAL A 400 12.54 -9.36 -1.18
CA VAL A 400 11.22 -8.73 -1.27
C VAL A 400 10.19 -9.83 -1.36
N VAL A 401 9.16 -9.76 -0.56
CA VAL A 401 8.06 -10.73 -0.58
C VAL A 401 6.73 -10.01 -0.67
N VAL A 402 5.89 -10.49 -1.57
CA VAL A 402 4.50 -10.04 -1.70
C VAL A 402 3.60 -11.27 -1.70
N PHE A 403 2.65 -11.31 -0.76
CA PHE A 403 1.65 -12.36 -0.63
C PHE A 403 0.26 -11.75 -0.72
N MET A 404 -0.42 -12.00 -1.83
CA MET A 404 -1.70 -11.37 -2.14
C MET A 404 -2.87 -12.31 -1.99
N ARG A 405 -3.86 -11.85 -1.24
CA ARG A 405 -5.19 -12.46 -1.06
C ARG A 405 -6.25 -11.37 -1.18
N ASN A 406 -7.51 -11.71 -1.41
CA ASN A 406 -8.63 -10.77 -1.34
C ASN A 406 -9.78 -11.35 -0.52
N ILE A 407 -9.64 -11.29 0.80
CA ILE A 407 -10.58 -11.85 1.78
C ILE A 407 -10.84 -10.83 2.89
N TRP A 408 -12.12 -10.52 3.15
CA TRP A 408 -12.53 -9.71 4.31
C TRP A 408 -14.04 -9.85 4.58
N PRO A 409 -14.47 -10.06 5.82
CA PRO A 409 -13.62 -10.41 6.96
C PRO A 409 -12.95 -11.77 6.82
N THR A 410 -11.91 -12.03 7.60
CA THR A 410 -11.23 -13.32 7.68
C THR A 410 -10.84 -13.65 9.11
N GLU A 411 -10.99 -14.92 9.49
CA GLU A 411 -10.52 -15.49 10.77
C GLU A 411 -9.01 -15.81 10.70
N HIS A 412 -8.42 -15.82 9.49
CA HIS A 412 -7.03 -16.23 9.23
C HIS A 412 -6.15 -15.08 8.72
N TRP A 413 -6.20 -13.96 9.44
CA TRP A 413 -5.29 -12.84 9.21
C TRP A 413 -3.84 -13.26 9.43
N ASP A 414 -3.61 -14.12 10.42
CA ASP A 414 -2.31 -14.67 10.83
C ASP A 414 -1.57 -15.46 9.74
N TYR A 415 -2.22 -15.82 8.63
CA TYR A 415 -1.53 -16.46 7.50
C TYR A 415 -0.44 -15.57 6.89
N GLY A 416 -0.54 -14.25 7.05
CA GLY A 416 0.56 -13.33 6.74
C GLY A 416 1.81 -13.55 7.59
N ASP A 417 1.62 -14.01 8.84
CA ASP A 417 2.72 -14.35 9.75
C ASP A 417 3.16 -15.81 9.55
N ARG A 418 2.23 -16.74 9.36
CA ARG A 418 2.54 -18.16 9.13
C ARG A 418 3.35 -18.43 7.87
N ILE A 419 3.18 -17.61 6.83
CA ILE A 419 3.95 -17.79 5.58
C ILE A 419 5.43 -17.42 5.74
N LYS A 420 5.78 -16.55 6.71
CA LYS A 420 7.16 -16.10 6.93
C LYS A 420 8.11 -17.25 7.24
N PRO A 421 7.90 -18.08 8.27
CA PRO A 421 8.78 -19.21 8.54
C PRO A 421 8.84 -20.21 7.38
N LEU A 422 7.76 -20.37 6.59
CA LEU A 422 7.75 -21.24 5.40
C LEU A 422 8.69 -20.72 4.31
N ILE A 423 8.90 -19.42 4.23
CA ILE A 423 9.82 -18.78 3.29
C ILE A 423 11.23 -18.79 3.85
N TYR A 424 11.42 -18.33 5.08
CA TYR A 424 12.76 -18.16 5.66
C TYR A 424 13.49 -19.48 5.93
N GLN A 425 12.78 -20.58 6.21
CA GLN A 425 13.40 -21.92 6.33
C GLN A 425 14.01 -22.40 5.01
N ALA A 426 13.71 -21.77 3.88
CA ALA A 426 14.30 -22.12 2.58
C ALA A 426 15.65 -21.41 2.32
N LEU A 427 16.07 -20.47 3.17
CA LEU A 427 17.40 -19.85 3.11
C LEU A 427 18.48 -20.90 3.41
N LYS A 428 19.60 -20.83 2.65
CA LYS A 428 20.79 -21.68 2.83
C LYS A 428 21.88 -20.92 3.56
#